data_86f0ae26ab14efe5c4df7ff130b233a4
#
_entry.id   86f0ae26ab14efe5c4df7ff130b233a4
#
_cell.length_a   1.000
_cell.length_b   1.000
_cell.length_c   1.000
_cell.angle_alpha   90.00
_cell.angle_beta   90.00
_cell.angle_gamma   90.00
#
_symmetry.space_group_name_H-M   'P 1'
#
loop_
_entity.id
_entity.type
_entity.pdbx_description
1 polymer ?
#
loop_
_entity_poly.entity_id
_entity_poly.type
_entity_poly.pdbx_seq_one_letter_code
_entity_poly.pdbx_strand_id
1 'polypeptide(L)'
;MNIRNITLKDKLLVILILISTAIPCIAQSGKQNYTRAYDLDFKMVPDSLRPYRWIENGAFALYTIPWDVKGPMRTLYTRRYIKEIPIVDRLRTEISHRILLPHDNLKEGVVGLECKGSGLKRVVLTLQAIDEEEKVVATGSFICKPDSVLKTYSTHINLTNASSLNIGINVLGEERKDAYIAFSKLKVTLDNKPIDDYPVRTLAPLRVEGGLNLIREDSNHCFDLAQIDGLRDKRIIGLGESLHGNSDVKSFVTRLIEASVKRHDCRLVLMEFPLGKSLFFNRYIQDDSFTMDSSLIPHPTVSTLLNVLRTYNRGRADSDKVRLFGIDYTHQKTISMSSTLHLFDFIAALNKEQHIPEADRLAVMIMKDKLADAVNYLDKHRAEIAKLLSDDEMACFDFILKLNVQHQQTPSIERFVQRDSTMALCAKFLIDRCAKDKREKVFIYSHAAHVNPVSTYPAVPCLPMGSYLRKAYGDDYCPLLLVTEGGDAIATDITFGMKDAAINKAPANSLEYCLNASTDASVYLPMTPAFNRLIPIRFKGAYHVLQEFFPINVYQRFGGVFFVKHDEKNNVHIHQTSLEDGSKQAITNMKQRKQLLKEMEDRLKTMENK
;
A
#
# COMPACT_ATOMS: atom_id res chain seq x y z
N MET A 1 1.34 31.07 -26.45
CA MET A 1 2.14 31.78 -25.43
C MET A 1 3.48 32.18 -26.05
N ASN A 2 3.76 33.47 -26.13
CA ASN A 2 4.85 34.02 -26.96
C ASN A 2 6.22 33.79 -26.30
N ILE A 3 7.12 33.11 -27.00
CA ILE A 3 8.48 32.70 -26.56
C ILE A 3 9.48 33.92 -26.52
N ARG A 4 9.03 35.17 -26.58
CA ARG A 4 9.93 36.30 -26.77
C ARG A 4 10.46 37.00 -25.51
N ASN A 5 10.12 36.56 -24.29
CA ASN A 5 10.56 37.25 -23.07
C ASN A 5 11.25 36.33 -22.03
N ILE A 6 12.06 35.39 -22.49
CA ILE A 6 12.95 34.65 -21.57
C ILE A 6 14.23 35.48 -21.41
N THR A 7 14.48 35.96 -20.20
CA THR A 7 15.66 36.77 -19.89
C THR A 7 16.95 35.96 -19.99
N LEU A 8 18.09 36.64 -20.17
CA LEU A 8 19.41 35.98 -20.21
C LEU A 8 19.68 35.16 -18.93
N LYS A 9 19.12 35.58 -17.78
CA LYS A 9 19.18 34.85 -16.50
C LYS A 9 18.43 33.53 -16.54
N ASP A 10 17.26 33.52 -17.17
CA ASP A 10 16.45 32.31 -17.29
C ASP A 10 17.09 31.29 -18.25
N LYS A 11 17.74 31.80 -19.32
CA LYS A 11 18.52 30.97 -20.25
C LYS A 11 19.76 30.38 -19.58
N LEU A 12 20.45 31.15 -18.72
CA LEU A 12 21.57 30.64 -17.94
C LEU A 12 21.11 29.58 -16.91
N LEU A 13 19.95 29.76 -16.29
CA LEU A 13 19.39 28.81 -15.34
C LEU A 13 19.02 27.48 -16.03
N VAL A 14 18.42 27.55 -17.22
CA VAL A 14 18.09 26.35 -18.03
C VAL A 14 19.37 25.65 -18.53
N ILE A 15 20.41 26.39 -18.90
CA ILE A 15 21.72 25.84 -19.31
C ILE A 15 22.42 25.23 -18.10
N LEU A 16 22.36 25.81 -16.91
CA LEU A 16 22.91 25.27 -15.69
C LEU A 16 22.18 23.99 -15.26
N ILE A 17 20.86 23.92 -15.44
CA ILE A 17 20.05 22.70 -15.18
C ILE A 17 20.40 21.61 -16.21
N LEU A 18 20.57 21.96 -17.50
CA LEU A 18 20.96 21.01 -18.55
C LEU A 18 22.41 20.54 -18.40
N ILE A 19 23.33 21.38 -17.93
CA ILE A 19 24.72 20.99 -17.65
C ILE A 19 24.78 20.11 -16.40
N SER A 20 23.91 20.34 -15.39
CA SER A 20 23.85 19.47 -14.21
C SER A 20 23.27 18.07 -14.50
N THR A 21 22.49 17.91 -15.58
CA THR A 21 21.99 16.60 -16.03
C THR A 21 22.95 15.90 -17.01
N ALA A 22 23.93 16.62 -17.57
CA ALA A 22 24.90 16.11 -18.54
C ALA A 22 26.31 15.92 -17.99
N ILE A 23 26.51 16.02 -16.67
CA ILE A 23 27.78 15.61 -16.07
C ILE A 23 27.85 14.09 -16.18
N PRO A 24 28.74 13.52 -17.00
CA PRO A 24 28.98 12.09 -16.97
C PRO A 24 29.40 11.78 -15.54
N CYS A 25 28.74 10.78 -14.95
CA CYS A 25 29.12 10.21 -13.67
C CYS A 25 30.60 9.84 -13.75
N ILE A 26 31.50 10.76 -13.40
CA ILE A 26 32.88 10.42 -13.15
C ILE A 26 32.79 9.44 -11.98
N ALA A 27 32.96 8.18 -12.27
CA ALA A 27 33.06 7.11 -11.30
C ALA A 27 34.19 7.49 -10.34
N GLN A 28 33.84 8.14 -9.23
CA GLN A 28 34.74 8.23 -8.12
C GLN A 28 34.98 6.79 -7.66
N SER A 29 36.16 6.27 -7.88
CA SER A 29 36.65 4.97 -7.45
C SER A 29 36.82 4.93 -5.93
N GLY A 30 35.82 5.39 -5.19
CA GLY A 30 35.73 5.24 -3.75
C GLY A 30 35.27 3.80 -3.42
N LYS A 31 35.98 3.13 -2.55
CA LYS A 31 35.60 1.84 -2.01
C LYS A 31 34.18 1.95 -1.43
N GLN A 32 33.26 1.10 -1.88
CA GLN A 32 31.91 1.05 -1.36
C GLN A 32 31.94 0.65 0.11
N ASN A 33 31.33 1.43 0.98
CA ASN A 33 31.18 1.14 2.40
C ASN A 33 29.68 1.12 2.78
N TYR A 34 29.36 0.69 3.99
CA TYR A 34 27.98 0.57 4.48
C TYR A 34 27.26 1.91 4.52
N THR A 35 27.91 2.97 5.00
CA THR A 35 27.30 4.31 5.05
C THR A 35 26.81 4.74 3.68
N ARG A 36 27.61 4.50 2.63
CA ARG A 36 27.24 4.86 1.27
C ARG A 36 26.23 3.88 0.67
N ALA A 37 26.46 2.58 0.84
CA ALA A 37 25.57 1.55 0.28
C ALA A 37 24.15 1.66 0.81
N TYR A 38 23.98 1.94 2.11
CA TYR A 38 22.70 1.99 2.82
C TYR A 38 22.26 3.42 3.16
N ASP A 39 22.86 4.45 2.58
CA ASP A 39 22.49 5.85 2.78
C ASP A 39 22.37 6.26 4.26
N LEU A 40 23.32 5.78 5.10
CA LEU A 40 23.29 6.05 6.55
C LEU A 40 23.61 7.51 6.89
N ASP A 41 24.06 8.29 5.92
CA ASP A 41 24.26 9.74 6.00
C ASP A 41 23.05 10.54 5.46
N PHE A 42 21.91 9.88 5.23
CA PHE A 42 20.64 10.47 4.82
C PHE A 42 20.75 11.39 3.60
N LYS A 43 21.60 11.10 2.65
CA LYS A 43 21.72 11.95 1.44
C LYS A 43 20.52 11.80 0.52
N MET A 44 19.89 10.61 0.49
CA MET A 44 18.67 10.30 -0.26
C MET A 44 18.74 10.74 -1.74
N VAL A 45 19.94 10.87 -2.29
CA VAL A 45 20.20 11.27 -3.68
C VAL A 45 20.35 10.03 -4.53
N PRO A 46 19.83 10.02 -5.78
CA PRO A 46 20.18 8.98 -6.74
C PRO A 46 21.68 8.90 -6.92
N ASP A 47 22.26 7.78 -6.51
CA ASP A 47 23.66 7.48 -6.72
C ASP A 47 23.75 5.97 -6.98
N SER A 48 24.40 5.59 -8.07
CA SER A 48 24.65 4.18 -8.43
C SER A 48 25.39 3.40 -7.34
N LEU A 49 26.11 4.11 -6.46
CA LEU A 49 26.82 3.53 -5.31
C LEU A 49 25.96 3.47 -4.03
N ARG A 50 24.66 3.88 -4.11
CA ARG A 50 23.69 3.85 -3.01
C ARG A 50 22.51 2.98 -3.38
N PRO A 51 22.66 1.67 -3.58
CA PRO A 51 21.57 0.80 -4.02
C PRO A 51 20.48 0.67 -2.98
N TYR A 52 20.77 0.87 -1.70
CA TYR A 52 19.84 0.65 -0.59
C TYR A 52 19.41 1.98 0.05
N ARG A 53 18.09 2.17 0.22
CA ARG A 53 17.53 3.44 0.65
C ARG A 53 16.49 3.29 1.74
N TRP A 54 16.25 4.42 2.39
CA TRP A 54 15.19 4.57 3.35
C TRP A 54 13.82 4.52 2.68
N ILE A 55 12.91 3.78 3.31
CA ILE A 55 11.50 3.75 2.95
C ILE A 55 10.81 4.80 3.80
N GLU A 56 10.12 5.72 3.16
CA GLU A 56 9.26 6.67 3.83
C GLU A 56 7.84 6.09 3.87
N ASN A 57 7.35 5.87 5.07
CA ASN A 57 5.99 5.42 5.33
C ASN A 57 5.30 6.53 6.12
N GLY A 58 4.65 7.41 5.44
CA GLY A 58 3.95 8.52 6.07
C GLY A 58 2.58 8.70 5.47
N ALA A 59 1.57 8.73 6.32
CA ALA A 59 0.29 9.27 5.93
C ALA A 59 0.47 10.77 5.64
N PHE A 60 0.86 11.13 4.43
CA PHE A 60 0.77 12.47 3.83
C PHE A 60 1.36 13.67 4.61
N ALA A 61 2.05 13.45 5.72
CA ALA A 61 2.35 14.53 6.65
C ALA A 61 3.79 15.00 6.65
N LEU A 62 4.71 14.20 6.23
CA LEU A 62 6.11 14.54 6.28
C LEU A 62 6.74 14.37 4.92
N TYR A 63 7.28 15.43 4.45
CA TYR A 63 8.05 15.49 3.24
C TYR A 63 9.47 15.81 3.58
N THR A 64 10.34 15.04 2.96
CA THR A 64 11.65 15.56 2.65
C THR A 64 11.44 16.73 1.73
N ILE A 65 11.28 17.93 2.27
CA ILE A 65 11.48 19.08 1.43
C ILE A 65 12.94 19.02 1.02
N PRO A 66 13.23 19.08 -0.26
CA PRO A 66 14.59 19.06 -0.70
C PRO A 66 15.33 20.19 0.00
N TRP A 67 16.31 19.85 0.87
CA TRP A 67 17.54 20.50 0.75
C TRP A 67 17.66 21.87 1.40
N ASP A 68 18.13 21.86 2.59
CA ASP A 68 19.17 22.84 2.83
C ASP A 68 20.41 22.35 2.07
N VAL A 69 20.54 22.77 0.83
CA VAL A 69 21.65 22.43 -0.10
C VAL A 69 23.00 22.85 0.47
N LYS A 70 23.01 23.66 1.55
CA LYS A 70 24.19 24.23 2.18
C LYS A 70 24.68 23.48 3.42
N GLY A 71 23.95 22.47 3.89
CA GLY A 71 24.31 21.74 5.11
C GLY A 71 24.40 20.23 4.94
N PRO A 72 25.14 19.53 5.82
CA PRO A 72 25.26 18.06 5.79
C PRO A 72 24.03 17.32 6.33
N MET A 73 22.93 18.03 6.63
CA MET A 73 21.77 17.48 7.32
C MET A 73 20.53 17.44 6.46
N ARG A 74 19.78 16.37 6.61
CA ARG A 74 18.44 16.22 6.05
C ARG A 74 17.40 16.69 7.03
N THR A 75 16.44 17.42 6.50
CA THR A 75 15.35 17.96 7.28
C THR A 75 14.03 17.41 6.79
N LEU A 76 13.27 16.81 7.69
CA LEU A 76 11.89 16.46 7.50
C LEU A 76 11.04 17.59 8.08
N TYR A 77 10.16 18.15 7.27
CA TYR A 77 9.23 19.19 7.72
C TYR A 77 7.82 18.63 7.84
N THR A 78 7.08 19.11 8.83
CA THR A 78 5.64 18.93 8.81
C THR A 78 5.06 19.73 7.66
N ARG A 79 4.30 19.10 6.78
CA ARG A 79 3.74 19.76 5.61
C ARG A 79 2.73 20.81 5.99
N ARG A 80 2.76 21.93 5.29
CA ARG A 80 1.71 22.95 5.37
C ARG A 80 0.38 22.33 4.95
N TYR A 81 -0.58 22.53 5.79
CA TYR A 81 -1.94 22.12 5.66
C TYR A 81 -2.64 22.79 4.47
N ILE A 82 -3.35 22.01 3.69
CA ILE A 82 -4.36 22.57 2.78
C ILE A 82 -5.60 22.79 3.63
N LYS A 83 -5.92 24.04 3.90
CA LYS A 83 -6.92 24.49 4.89
C LYS A 83 -8.33 23.91 4.65
N GLU A 84 -8.66 23.60 3.41
CA GLU A 84 -9.96 23.10 2.98
C GLU A 84 -10.11 21.59 3.13
N ILE A 85 -9.01 20.85 3.38
CA ILE A 85 -9.02 19.41 3.50
C ILE A 85 -8.58 19.03 4.91
N PRO A 86 -9.50 18.63 5.80
CA PRO A 86 -9.13 18.16 7.12
C PRO A 86 -8.35 16.83 7.02
N ILE A 87 -7.08 16.88 7.33
CA ILE A 87 -6.20 15.70 7.43
C ILE A 87 -6.08 15.34 8.90
N VAL A 88 -6.48 14.14 9.29
CA VAL A 88 -6.60 13.76 10.69
C VAL A 88 -5.26 13.36 11.34
N ASP A 89 -4.27 12.84 10.63
CA ASP A 89 -3.00 12.35 11.19
C ASP A 89 -1.78 13.08 10.63
N ARG A 90 -1.76 14.38 10.74
CA ARG A 90 -0.87 15.29 10.00
C ARG A 90 0.60 15.26 10.37
N LEU A 91 0.92 14.68 11.50
CA LEU A 91 2.18 15.00 12.17
C LEU A 91 3.00 13.75 12.44
N ARG A 92 2.66 12.62 11.82
CA ARG A 92 3.39 11.38 11.95
C ARG A 92 4.09 11.02 10.66
N THR A 93 5.37 10.73 10.76
CA THR A 93 6.12 10.02 9.71
C THR A 93 6.94 8.90 10.30
N GLU A 94 7.22 7.99 9.44
CA GLU A 94 8.11 6.89 9.69
C GLU A 94 9.05 6.76 8.52
N ILE A 95 10.35 6.68 8.79
CA ILE A 95 11.33 6.22 7.84
C ILE A 95 11.93 4.93 8.36
N SER A 96 12.08 3.96 7.47
CA SER A 96 12.62 2.67 7.84
C SER A 96 13.67 2.19 6.83
N HIS A 97 14.56 1.34 7.31
CA HIS A 97 15.60 0.76 6.49
C HIS A 97 15.94 -0.64 6.97
N ARG A 98 16.30 -1.51 6.03
CA ARG A 98 16.83 -2.84 6.33
C ARG A 98 18.27 -2.92 5.87
N ILE A 99 19.17 -3.22 6.79
CA ILE A 99 20.59 -3.37 6.54
C ILE A 99 20.94 -4.85 6.64
N LEU A 100 21.57 -5.41 5.60
CA LEU A 100 22.18 -6.73 5.69
C LEU A 100 23.42 -6.64 6.57
N LEU A 101 23.51 -7.49 7.58
CA LEU A 101 24.69 -7.54 8.43
C LEU A 101 25.87 -8.18 7.68
N PRO A 102 27.12 -7.75 7.94
CA PRO A 102 28.29 -8.23 7.20
C PRO A 102 28.46 -9.75 7.24
N HIS A 103 28.13 -10.37 8.36
CA HIS A 103 28.15 -11.82 8.59
C HIS A 103 27.22 -12.20 9.75
N ASP A 104 26.92 -13.47 9.89
CA ASP A 104 25.91 -13.98 10.83
C ASP A 104 26.46 -14.25 12.24
N ASN A 105 27.77 -14.02 12.49
CA ASN A 105 28.42 -14.29 13.77
C ASN A 105 28.55 -13.06 14.69
N LEU A 106 27.81 -12.01 14.41
CA LEU A 106 27.78 -10.79 15.25
C LEU A 106 27.06 -11.08 16.56
N LYS A 107 27.50 -10.43 17.64
CA LYS A 107 26.92 -10.57 18.97
C LYS A 107 26.10 -9.37 19.37
N GLU A 108 26.62 -8.17 19.12
CA GLU A 108 25.99 -6.94 19.55
C GLU A 108 26.10 -5.82 18.50
N GLY A 109 25.16 -4.90 18.56
CA GLY A 109 25.18 -3.67 17.79
C GLY A 109 24.81 -2.47 18.64
N VAL A 110 25.41 -1.33 18.31
CA VAL A 110 25.02 -0.02 18.82
C VAL A 110 24.59 0.83 17.65
N VAL A 111 23.35 1.34 17.70
CA VAL A 111 22.84 2.24 16.67
C VAL A 111 22.61 3.61 17.28
N GLY A 112 23.29 4.60 16.73
CA GLY A 112 23.21 6.01 17.15
C GLY A 112 22.61 6.89 16.06
N LEU A 113 21.54 7.61 16.39
CA LEU A 113 20.91 8.60 15.52
C LEU A 113 21.39 9.99 15.91
N GLU A 114 22.03 10.70 14.99
CA GLU A 114 22.45 12.08 15.18
C GLU A 114 21.40 13.02 14.55
N CYS A 115 20.70 13.77 15.40
CA CYS A 115 19.60 14.62 14.94
C CYS A 115 19.39 15.86 15.83
N LYS A 116 18.69 16.85 15.28
CA LYS A 116 18.10 18.01 15.99
C LYS A 116 16.69 18.27 15.49
N GLY A 117 15.89 19.01 16.26
CA GLY A 117 14.50 19.30 15.83
C GLY A 117 13.79 20.28 16.74
N SER A 118 12.59 20.67 16.33
CA SER A 118 11.71 21.55 17.08
C SER A 118 10.25 21.18 16.83
N GLY A 119 9.37 21.46 17.80
CA GLY A 119 7.95 21.19 17.68
C GLY A 119 7.60 19.71 17.61
N LEU A 120 8.37 18.84 18.27
CA LEU A 120 8.22 17.39 18.21
C LEU A 120 7.63 16.87 19.52
N LYS A 121 6.55 16.09 19.43
CA LYS A 121 5.99 15.37 20.57
C LYS A 121 6.83 14.15 20.92
N ARG A 122 7.27 13.43 19.90
CA ARG A 122 7.96 12.15 20.10
C ARG A 122 8.78 11.78 18.87
N VAL A 123 9.98 11.31 19.11
CA VAL A 123 10.81 10.62 18.10
C VAL A 123 11.27 9.30 18.72
N VAL A 124 11.03 8.20 18.02
CA VAL A 124 11.41 6.87 18.49
C VAL A 124 12.30 6.21 17.46
N LEU A 125 13.49 5.83 17.88
CA LEU A 125 14.35 4.91 17.14
C LEU A 125 13.94 3.48 17.54
N THR A 126 13.57 2.65 16.58
CA THR A 126 13.25 1.24 16.78
C THR A 126 14.21 0.35 16.00
N LEU A 127 14.61 -0.75 16.60
CA LEU A 127 15.52 -1.72 16.00
C LEU A 127 14.90 -3.12 16.09
N GLN A 128 15.08 -3.92 15.05
CA GLN A 128 14.77 -5.35 15.05
C GLN A 128 15.93 -6.10 14.39
N ALA A 129 16.55 -6.99 15.13
CA ALA A 129 17.48 -7.97 14.59
C ALA A 129 16.66 -9.15 14.04
N ILE A 130 16.94 -9.55 12.80
CA ILE A 130 16.14 -10.53 12.06
C ILE A 130 17.06 -11.59 11.47
N ASP A 131 16.72 -12.86 11.65
CA ASP A 131 17.44 -13.98 11.06
C ASP A 131 17.10 -14.20 9.57
N GLU A 132 17.70 -15.19 8.93
CA GLU A 132 17.42 -15.53 7.52
C GLU A 132 16.02 -16.09 7.30
N GLU A 133 15.37 -16.62 8.34
CA GLU A 133 13.99 -17.12 8.30
C GLU A 133 12.95 -16.03 8.59
N GLU A 134 13.35 -14.77 8.61
CA GLU A 134 12.48 -13.61 8.89
C GLU A 134 11.92 -13.54 10.31
N LYS A 135 12.52 -14.25 11.26
CA LYS A 135 12.15 -14.18 12.67
C LYS A 135 12.88 -13.03 13.34
N VAL A 136 12.15 -12.26 14.14
CA VAL A 136 12.74 -11.24 14.99
C VAL A 136 13.42 -11.92 16.17
N VAL A 137 14.74 -11.88 16.20
CA VAL A 137 15.56 -12.51 17.26
C VAL A 137 15.87 -11.55 18.42
N ALA A 138 15.85 -10.24 18.16
CA ALA A 138 15.96 -9.21 19.20
C ALA A 138 15.28 -7.90 18.77
N THR A 139 14.89 -7.10 19.75
CA THR A 139 14.33 -5.76 19.54
C THR A 139 15.03 -4.76 20.45
N GLY A 140 15.13 -3.52 19.97
CA GLY A 140 15.60 -2.37 20.75
C GLY A 140 14.77 -1.14 20.41
N SER A 141 14.61 -0.25 21.37
CA SER A 141 13.97 1.04 21.11
C SER A 141 14.52 2.13 22.01
N PHE A 142 14.49 3.35 21.51
CA PHE A 142 14.91 4.52 22.26
C PHE A 142 14.05 5.73 21.90
N ILE A 143 13.60 6.46 22.91
CA ILE A 143 12.86 7.72 22.73
C ILE A 143 13.86 8.88 22.68
N CYS A 144 14.01 9.47 21.51
CA CYS A 144 14.78 10.68 21.30
C CYS A 144 13.97 11.91 21.74
N LYS A 145 14.63 12.87 22.36
CA LYS A 145 14.08 14.19 22.68
C LYS A 145 14.92 15.26 21.97
N PRO A 146 14.78 15.41 20.64
CA PRO A 146 15.56 16.39 19.89
C PRO A 146 15.15 17.81 20.30
N ASP A 147 16.15 18.67 20.39
CA ASP A 147 16.01 20.11 20.50
C ASP A 147 16.77 20.80 19.35
N SER A 148 16.94 22.11 19.40
CA SER A 148 17.66 22.86 18.37
C SER A 148 19.15 22.53 18.28
N VAL A 149 19.69 21.80 19.26
CA VAL A 149 21.11 21.39 19.30
C VAL A 149 21.26 19.98 18.74
N LEU A 150 22.26 19.80 17.88
CA LEU A 150 22.57 18.49 17.32
C LEU A 150 23.07 17.55 18.43
N LYS A 151 22.39 16.41 18.59
CA LYS A 151 22.68 15.39 19.59
C LYS A 151 22.67 14.00 18.96
N THR A 152 23.47 13.10 19.55
CA THR A 152 23.46 11.67 19.21
C THR A 152 22.64 10.93 20.29
N TYR A 153 21.69 10.13 19.84
CA TYR A 153 20.89 9.23 20.66
C TYR A 153 21.20 7.80 20.23
N SER A 154 21.57 6.93 21.16
CA SER A 154 21.99 5.57 20.82
C SER A 154 21.27 4.52 21.67
N THR A 155 21.14 3.33 21.11
CA THR A 155 20.63 2.15 21.80
C THR A 155 21.41 0.90 21.36
N HIS A 156 21.42 -0.10 22.23
CA HIS A 156 22.04 -1.40 22.00
C HIS A 156 21.04 -2.40 21.47
N ILE A 157 21.52 -3.39 20.72
CA ILE A 157 20.74 -4.53 20.27
C ILE A 157 21.60 -5.79 20.22
N ASN A 158 21.04 -6.91 20.67
CA ASN A 158 21.65 -8.23 20.48
C ASN A 158 21.51 -8.65 19.02
N LEU A 159 22.62 -9.10 18.41
CA LEU A 159 22.67 -9.51 17.00
C LEU A 159 22.92 -11.02 16.84
N THR A 160 22.94 -11.78 17.93
CA THR A 160 23.15 -13.24 17.87
C THR A 160 22.10 -13.89 16.94
N ASN A 161 22.57 -14.62 15.95
CA ASN A 161 21.79 -15.26 14.89
C ASN A 161 21.05 -14.29 13.94
N ALA A 162 21.37 -13.00 13.97
CA ALA A 162 20.77 -12.05 13.03
C ALA A 162 21.53 -12.03 11.70
N SER A 163 20.81 -11.95 10.59
CA SER A 163 21.34 -11.75 9.24
C SER A 163 21.08 -10.33 8.72
N SER A 164 20.12 -9.64 9.34
CA SER A 164 19.77 -8.27 8.99
C SER A 164 19.29 -7.47 10.20
N LEU A 165 19.42 -6.15 10.09
CA LEU A 165 18.94 -5.18 11.07
C LEU A 165 17.92 -4.25 10.42
N ASN A 166 16.69 -4.30 10.91
CA ASN A 166 15.69 -3.31 10.59
C ASN A 166 15.80 -2.12 11.52
N ILE A 167 15.80 -0.93 10.95
CA ILE A 167 15.90 0.34 11.66
C ILE A 167 14.69 1.19 11.29
N GLY A 168 13.98 1.67 12.28
CA GLY A 168 12.85 2.56 12.09
C GLY A 168 12.99 3.83 12.90
N ILE A 169 12.64 4.96 12.29
CA ILE A 169 12.58 6.27 12.93
C ILE A 169 11.15 6.78 12.81
N ASN A 170 10.44 6.77 13.94
CA ASN A 170 9.06 7.28 14.03
C ASN A 170 9.09 8.70 14.58
N VAL A 171 8.51 9.63 13.84
CA VAL A 171 8.43 11.03 14.22
C VAL A 171 6.97 11.43 14.39
N LEU A 172 6.64 11.96 15.55
CA LEU A 172 5.36 12.60 15.86
C LEU A 172 5.61 14.06 16.19
N GLY A 173 5.10 14.96 15.36
CA GLY A 173 5.19 16.39 15.57
C GLY A 173 4.06 16.95 16.43
N GLU A 174 4.22 18.19 16.88
CA GLU A 174 3.15 19.01 17.44
C GLU A 174 2.35 19.69 16.32
N GLU A 175 1.15 20.20 16.62
CA GLU A 175 0.35 20.98 15.66
C GLU A 175 0.93 22.39 15.42
N ARG A 176 2.23 22.45 15.11
CA ARG A 176 2.96 23.69 14.84
C ARG A 176 3.40 23.73 13.39
N LYS A 177 3.31 24.92 12.79
CA LYS A 177 3.70 25.13 11.38
C LYS A 177 5.19 24.97 11.12
N ASP A 178 6.00 25.11 12.16
CA ASP A 178 7.46 25.12 12.14
C ASP A 178 8.10 23.84 12.73
N ALA A 179 7.30 22.81 12.98
CA ALA A 179 7.82 21.54 13.47
C ALA A 179 8.72 20.87 12.41
N TYR A 180 9.92 20.48 12.83
CA TYR A 180 10.88 19.80 11.96
C TYR A 180 11.80 18.86 12.74
N ILE A 181 12.37 17.89 12.05
CA ILE A 181 13.53 17.12 12.49
C ILE A 181 14.56 17.08 11.37
N ALA A 182 15.84 17.26 11.72
CA ALA A 182 16.95 17.18 10.80
C ALA A 182 17.89 16.06 11.25
N PHE A 183 18.21 15.15 10.34
CA PHE A 183 19.12 14.03 10.55
C PHE A 183 20.47 14.34 9.90
N SER A 184 21.56 14.07 10.63
CA SER A 184 22.92 14.18 10.13
C SER A 184 23.46 12.81 9.69
N LYS A 185 23.44 11.85 10.61
CA LYS A 185 24.03 10.52 10.40
C LYS A 185 23.38 9.47 11.30
N LEU A 186 23.28 8.26 10.75
CA LEU A 186 23.09 7.05 11.53
C LEU A 186 24.44 6.37 11.73
N LYS A 187 24.87 6.26 12.98
CA LYS A 187 26.12 5.59 13.36
C LYS A 187 25.79 4.17 13.76
N VAL A 188 26.38 3.20 13.10
CA VAL A 188 26.22 1.77 13.44
C VAL A 188 27.58 1.20 13.80
N THR A 189 27.64 0.61 14.98
CA THR A 189 28.84 -0.10 15.49
C THR A 189 28.45 -1.54 15.74
N LEU A 190 29.23 -2.49 15.26
CA LEU A 190 29.01 -3.94 15.37
C LEU A 190 30.22 -4.54 16.08
N ASP A 191 30.00 -5.26 17.18
CA ASP A 191 31.08 -5.84 18.02
C ASP A 191 32.23 -4.86 18.25
N ASN A 192 31.88 -3.64 18.67
CA ASN A 192 32.78 -2.53 18.95
C ASN A 192 33.57 -1.96 17.74
N LYS A 193 33.20 -2.29 16.50
CA LYS A 193 33.80 -1.74 15.28
C LYS A 193 32.78 -0.99 14.46
N PRO A 194 33.12 0.17 13.87
CA PRO A 194 32.24 0.85 12.92
C PRO A 194 31.81 -0.08 11.79
N ILE A 195 30.53 0.00 11.36
CA ILE A 195 30.02 -0.84 10.29
C ILE A 195 30.80 -0.62 8.96
N ASP A 196 31.35 0.58 8.76
CA ASP A 196 32.11 0.93 7.56
C ASP A 196 33.48 0.20 7.50
N ASP A 197 33.95 -0.40 8.61
CA ASP A 197 35.17 -1.22 8.65
C ASP A 197 34.93 -2.64 8.11
N TYR A 198 33.67 -3.01 7.88
CA TYR A 198 33.33 -4.29 7.29
C TYR A 198 33.07 -4.16 5.79
N PRO A 199 33.33 -5.23 5.00
CA PRO A 199 32.89 -5.28 3.61
C PRO A 199 31.36 -5.31 3.51
N VAL A 200 30.80 -4.56 2.58
CA VAL A 200 29.36 -4.58 2.34
C VAL A 200 28.92 -5.97 1.88
N ARG A 201 28.03 -6.60 2.64
CA ARG A 201 27.47 -7.90 2.27
C ARG A 201 26.59 -7.76 1.03
N THR A 202 26.84 -8.57 0.02
CA THR A 202 26.03 -8.70 -1.17
C THR A 202 25.44 -10.11 -1.22
N LEU A 203 24.17 -10.21 -1.61
CA LEU A 203 23.53 -11.52 -1.82
C LEU A 203 23.98 -12.09 -3.17
N ALA A 204 24.36 -13.36 -3.17
CA ALA A 204 24.73 -14.06 -4.39
C ALA A 204 23.53 -14.18 -5.34
N PRO A 205 23.78 -14.28 -6.66
CA PRO A 205 22.73 -14.58 -7.61
C PRO A 205 21.96 -15.85 -7.23
N LEU A 206 20.65 -15.85 -7.50
CA LEU A 206 19.82 -17.02 -7.23
C LEU A 206 20.23 -18.17 -8.16
N ARG A 207 20.66 -19.28 -7.56
CA ARG A 207 20.93 -20.54 -8.25
C ARG A 207 20.17 -21.64 -7.52
N VAL A 208 19.42 -22.43 -8.28
CA VAL A 208 18.68 -23.59 -7.77
C VAL A 208 19.25 -24.82 -8.46
N GLU A 209 19.82 -25.74 -7.69
CA GLU A 209 20.31 -27.01 -8.20
C GLU A 209 19.15 -27.79 -8.86
N GLY A 210 19.38 -28.35 -10.05
CA GLY A 210 18.33 -29.02 -10.82
C GLY A 210 17.40 -28.09 -11.60
N GLY A 211 17.61 -26.75 -11.52
CA GLY A 211 16.79 -25.75 -12.20
C GLY A 211 15.50 -25.38 -11.44
N LEU A 212 14.71 -24.48 -12.04
CA LEU A 212 13.44 -24.04 -11.49
C LEU A 212 12.31 -24.98 -11.98
N ASN A 213 11.52 -25.49 -11.05
CA ASN A 213 10.29 -26.23 -11.39
C ASN A 213 9.17 -25.22 -11.71
N LEU A 214 9.12 -24.74 -12.95
CA LEU A 214 8.17 -23.72 -13.41
C LEU A 214 6.92 -24.37 -14.01
N ILE A 215 5.75 -23.99 -13.52
CA ILE A 215 4.47 -24.35 -14.12
C ILE A 215 4.08 -23.20 -15.05
N ARG A 216 3.92 -23.49 -16.34
CA ARG A 216 3.57 -22.48 -17.36
C ARG A 216 2.07 -22.26 -17.43
N GLU A 217 1.67 -21.07 -17.87
CA GLU A 217 0.29 -20.79 -18.29
C GLU A 217 -0.14 -21.72 -19.44
N ASP A 218 -1.43 -21.96 -19.54
CA ASP A 218 -2.02 -22.74 -20.63
C ASP A 218 -2.07 -21.94 -21.96
N SER A 219 -2.59 -22.57 -23.02
CA SER A 219 -2.76 -21.93 -24.35
C SER A 219 -3.69 -20.71 -24.34
N ASN A 220 -4.47 -20.50 -23.27
CA ASN A 220 -5.34 -19.34 -23.08
C ASN A 220 -4.69 -18.28 -22.18
N HIS A 221 -3.40 -18.37 -21.95
CA HIS A 221 -2.65 -17.49 -21.04
C HIS A 221 -3.22 -17.45 -19.63
N CYS A 222 -3.59 -18.61 -19.09
CA CYS A 222 -4.24 -18.76 -17.81
C CYS A 222 -3.67 -19.91 -16.98
N PHE A 223 -4.00 -19.91 -15.68
CA PHE A 223 -3.67 -20.97 -14.75
C PHE A 223 -4.93 -21.60 -14.17
N ASP A 224 -4.94 -22.93 -14.11
CA ASP A 224 -5.93 -23.66 -13.34
C ASP A 224 -5.37 -23.98 -11.95
N LEU A 225 -5.79 -23.22 -10.94
CA LEU A 225 -5.32 -23.40 -9.57
C LEU A 225 -5.65 -24.79 -9.01
N ALA A 226 -6.69 -25.46 -9.54
CA ALA A 226 -7.03 -26.81 -9.14
C ALA A 226 -6.04 -27.86 -9.66
N GLN A 227 -5.25 -27.54 -10.68
CA GLN A 227 -4.20 -28.38 -11.22
C GLN A 227 -2.82 -28.13 -10.59
N ILE A 228 -2.69 -27.08 -9.79
CA ILE A 228 -1.43 -26.73 -9.14
C ILE A 228 -1.39 -27.35 -7.76
N ASP A 229 -0.47 -28.31 -7.55
CA ASP A 229 -0.23 -28.90 -6.25
C ASP A 229 0.13 -27.81 -5.23
N GLY A 230 -0.46 -27.91 -4.04
CA GLY A 230 -0.31 -26.90 -2.99
C GLY A 230 -1.28 -25.71 -3.10
N LEU A 231 -1.97 -25.50 -4.23
CA LEU A 231 -3.03 -24.46 -4.39
C LEU A 231 -4.44 -25.07 -4.51
N ARG A 232 -4.53 -26.32 -4.94
CA ARG A 232 -5.81 -27.03 -5.10
C ARG A 232 -6.70 -26.92 -3.88
N ASP A 233 -6.16 -27.25 -2.70
CA ASP A 233 -6.89 -27.33 -1.45
C ASP A 233 -6.91 -26.00 -0.67
N LYS A 234 -6.29 -24.95 -1.21
CA LYS A 234 -6.30 -23.63 -0.57
C LYS A 234 -7.58 -22.90 -0.91
N ARG A 235 -8.27 -22.44 0.14
CA ARG A 235 -9.55 -21.75 0.01
C ARG A 235 -9.39 -20.26 -0.20
N ILE A 236 -8.49 -19.60 0.54
CA ILE A 236 -8.31 -18.16 0.52
C ILE A 236 -6.95 -17.85 -0.10
N ILE A 237 -6.99 -17.32 -1.31
CA ILE A 237 -5.80 -17.01 -2.10
C ILE A 237 -5.51 -15.51 -2.00
N GLY A 238 -4.44 -15.16 -1.31
CA GLY A 238 -3.93 -13.78 -1.27
C GLY A 238 -3.03 -13.51 -2.48
N LEU A 239 -3.46 -12.69 -3.40
CA LEU A 239 -2.70 -12.27 -4.58
C LEU A 239 -1.99 -10.94 -4.26
N GLY A 240 -0.70 -11.00 -3.98
CA GLY A 240 0.11 -9.86 -3.56
C GLY A 240 0.92 -9.26 -4.69
N GLU A 241 0.51 -8.11 -5.23
CA GLU A 241 1.34 -7.39 -6.21
C GLU A 241 2.56 -6.75 -5.53
N SER A 242 3.73 -6.88 -6.14
CA SER A 242 4.98 -6.33 -5.60
C SER A 242 5.11 -4.81 -5.84
N LEU A 243 4.33 -4.28 -6.76
CA LEU A 243 4.25 -2.85 -7.09
C LEU A 243 2.85 -2.52 -7.61
N HIS A 244 2.38 -1.32 -7.33
CA HIS A 244 1.06 -0.89 -7.76
C HIS A 244 1.04 -0.41 -9.21
N GLY A 245 -0.12 -0.60 -9.86
CA GLY A 245 -0.43 0.02 -11.16
C GLY A 245 0.18 -0.66 -12.37
N ASN A 246 0.90 -1.77 -12.24
CA ASN A 246 1.39 -2.51 -13.39
C ASN A 246 0.24 -3.16 -14.16
N SER A 247 0.13 -2.85 -15.45
CA SER A 247 -0.96 -3.30 -16.30
C SER A 247 -0.91 -4.80 -16.61
N ASP A 248 0.30 -5.37 -16.73
CA ASP A 248 0.46 -6.82 -16.97
C ASP A 248 -0.05 -7.62 -15.78
N VAL A 249 0.37 -7.24 -14.56
CA VAL A 249 -0.07 -7.89 -13.32
C VAL A 249 -1.58 -7.78 -13.15
N LYS A 250 -2.16 -6.61 -13.41
CA LYS A 250 -3.63 -6.43 -13.31
C LYS A 250 -4.40 -7.22 -14.36
N SER A 251 -3.90 -7.28 -15.59
CA SER A 251 -4.48 -8.09 -16.66
C SER A 251 -4.38 -9.59 -16.34
N PHE A 252 -3.24 -10.02 -15.81
CA PHE A 252 -3.04 -11.38 -15.33
C PHE A 252 -4.03 -11.76 -14.22
N VAL A 253 -4.16 -10.93 -13.18
CA VAL A 253 -5.10 -11.15 -12.09
C VAL A 253 -6.54 -11.23 -12.60
N THR A 254 -6.92 -10.36 -13.55
CA THR A 254 -8.25 -10.39 -14.16
C THR A 254 -8.51 -11.73 -14.86
N ARG A 255 -7.57 -12.24 -15.67
CA ARG A 255 -7.70 -13.55 -16.34
C ARG A 255 -7.76 -14.70 -15.34
N LEU A 256 -6.94 -14.67 -14.28
CA LEU A 256 -6.93 -15.70 -13.26
C LEU A 256 -8.26 -15.77 -12.50
N ILE A 257 -8.82 -14.62 -12.12
CA ILE A 257 -10.13 -14.53 -11.47
C ILE A 257 -11.23 -15.00 -12.43
N GLU A 258 -11.22 -14.52 -13.68
CA GLU A 258 -12.20 -14.92 -14.70
C GLU A 258 -12.22 -16.43 -14.91
N ALA A 259 -11.05 -17.05 -15.03
CA ALA A 259 -10.94 -18.50 -15.21
C ALA A 259 -11.50 -19.28 -14.01
N SER A 260 -11.20 -18.84 -12.78
CA SER A 260 -11.74 -19.46 -11.56
C SER A 260 -13.25 -19.27 -11.44
N VAL A 261 -13.75 -18.09 -11.76
CA VAL A 261 -15.19 -17.79 -11.76
C VAL A 261 -15.93 -18.65 -12.78
N LYS A 262 -15.39 -18.79 -14.00
CA LYS A 262 -16.01 -19.61 -15.07
C LYS A 262 -16.02 -21.11 -14.72
N ARG A 263 -15.03 -21.60 -13.99
CA ARG A 263 -15.01 -22.97 -13.44
C ARG A 263 -15.91 -23.19 -12.24
N HIS A 264 -16.58 -22.15 -11.77
CA HIS A 264 -17.46 -22.16 -10.60
C HIS A 264 -16.75 -22.45 -9.27
N ASP A 265 -15.46 -22.19 -9.19
CA ASP A 265 -14.67 -22.39 -7.98
C ASP A 265 -14.38 -21.09 -7.20
N CYS A 266 -14.85 -19.93 -7.69
CA CYS A 266 -14.75 -18.63 -7.00
C CYS A 266 -16.07 -17.88 -7.00
N ARG A 267 -16.47 -17.34 -5.83
CA ARG A 267 -17.68 -16.51 -5.66
C ARG A 267 -17.44 -15.19 -4.96
N LEU A 268 -16.24 -14.99 -4.43
CA LEU A 268 -15.90 -13.77 -3.71
C LEU A 268 -14.52 -13.26 -4.11
N VAL A 269 -14.48 -12.01 -4.56
CA VAL A 269 -13.26 -11.28 -4.87
C VAL A 269 -13.16 -10.09 -3.92
N LEU A 270 -12.06 -9.99 -3.21
CA LEU A 270 -11.74 -8.91 -2.29
C LEU A 270 -10.55 -8.12 -2.82
N MET A 271 -10.62 -6.79 -2.77
CA MET A 271 -9.59 -5.92 -3.34
C MET A 271 -9.17 -4.83 -2.36
N GLU A 272 -7.95 -4.32 -2.48
CA GLU A 272 -7.44 -3.18 -1.72
C GLU A 272 -8.10 -1.86 -2.18
N PHE A 273 -9.39 -1.76 -1.97
CA PHE A 273 -10.18 -0.55 -2.15
C PHE A 273 -10.96 -0.22 -0.89
N PRO A 274 -11.35 1.06 -0.68
CA PRO A 274 -12.24 1.41 0.41
C PRO A 274 -13.54 0.59 0.37
N LEU A 275 -13.89 -0.06 1.47
CA LEU A 275 -15.07 -0.92 1.56
C LEU A 275 -16.35 -0.17 1.16
N GLY A 276 -16.53 1.07 1.63
CA GLY A 276 -17.70 1.88 1.25
C GLY A 276 -17.76 2.19 -0.26
N LYS A 277 -16.61 2.42 -0.90
CA LYS A 277 -16.54 2.65 -2.35
C LYS A 277 -16.92 1.40 -3.15
N SER A 278 -16.53 0.24 -2.65
CA SER A 278 -16.77 -1.03 -3.34
C SER A 278 -18.25 -1.45 -3.38
N LEU A 279 -19.13 -0.80 -2.60
CA LEU A 279 -20.59 -1.00 -2.74
C LEU A 279 -21.06 -0.63 -4.15
N PHE A 280 -20.53 0.43 -4.74
CA PHE A 280 -20.81 0.79 -6.14
C PHE A 280 -20.35 -0.30 -7.11
N PHE A 281 -19.17 -0.88 -6.88
CA PHE A 281 -18.64 -1.95 -7.73
C PHE A 281 -19.46 -3.22 -7.62
N ASN A 282 -19.83 -3.61 -6.39
CA ASN A 282 -20.66 -4.78 -6.18
C ASN A 282 -22.05 -4.58 -6.78
N ARG A 283 -22.71 -3.43 -6.57
CA ARG A 283 -24.00 -3.11 -7.20
C ARG A 283 -23.89 -3.18 -8.72
N TYR A 284 -22.85 -2.61 -9.31
CA TYR A 284 -22.64 -2.63 -10.75
C TYR A 284 -22.55 -4.03 -11.34
N ILE A 285 -21.91 -4.98 -10.66
CA ILE A 285 -21.80 -6.36 -11.14
C ILE A 285 -23.03 -7.22 -10.81
N GLN A 286 -23.89 -6.79 -9.89
CA GLN A 286 -25.10 -7.52 -9.48
C GLN A 286 -26.35 -7.09 -10.24
N ASP A 287 -26.43 -5.83 -10.65
CA ASP A 287 -27.62 -5.17 -11.20
C ASP A 287 -27.33 -4.59 -12.58
N ASP A 288 -27.92 -5.19 -13.63
CA ASP A 288 -27.74 -4.75 -15.01
C ASP A 288 -28.33 -3.36 -15.29
N SER A 289 -29.26 -2.88 -14.48
CA SER A 289 -29.84 -1.53 -14.61
C SER A 289 -28.98 -0.44 -13.98
N PHE A 290 -28.08 -0.82 -13.07
CA PHE A 290 -27.25 0.15 -12.35
C PHE A 290 -26.13 0.69 -13.23
N THR A 291 -26.03 2.02 -13.30
CA THR A 291 -24.93 2.74 -13.95
C THR A 291 -23.99 3.33 -12.90
N MET A 292 -22.70 3.20 -13.13
CA MET A 292 -21.68 3.68 -12.21
C MET A 292 -20.87 4.80 -12.86
N ASP A 293 -20.55 5.84 -12.08
CA ASP A 293 -19.66 6.90 -12.52
C ASP A 293 -18.24 6.31 -12.74
N SER A 294 -17.70 6.50 -13.94
CA SER A 294 -16.37 6.02 -14.32
C SER A 294 -15.25 6.64 -13.47
N SER A 295 -15.47 7.82 -12.89
CA SER A 295 -14.49 8.46 -11.97
C SER A 295 -14.25 7.68 -10.68
N LEU A 296 -15.16 6.75 -10.33
CA LEU A 296 -14.96 5.83 -9.21
C LEU A 296 -13.92 4.75 -9.51
N ILE A 297 -13.62 4.47 -10.77
CA ILE A 297 -12.71 3.40 -11.18
C ILE A 297 -11.26 3.91 -11.15
N PRO A 298 -10.40 3.33 -10.29
CA PRO A 298 -9.05 3.85 -10.10
C PRO A 298 -8.08 3.51 -11.23
N HIS A 299 -8.41 2.49 -12.04
CA HIS A 299 -7.53 2.01 -13.12
C HIS A 299 -8.37 1.32 -14.21
N PRO A 300 -8.05 1.49 -15.51
CA PRO A 300 -8.81 0.89 -16.61
C PRO A 300 -8.96 -0.65 -16.53
N THR A 301 -7.93 -1.35 -16.06
CA THR A 301 -8.00 -2.82 -15.89
C THR A 301 -9.01 -3.27 -14.84
N VAL A 302 -9.32 -2.42 -13.84
CA VAL A 302 -10.41 -2.68 -12.89
C VAL A 302 -11.76 -2.65 -13.61
N SER A 303 -11.94 -1.72 -14.56
CA SER A 303 -13.13 -1.70 -15.42
C SER A 303 -13.31 -3.01 -16.19
N THR A 304 -12.21 -3.55 -16.72
CA THR A 304 -12.23 -4.85 -17.42
C THR A 304 -12.70 -5.97 -16.49
N LEU A 305 -12.15 -6.07 -15.29
CA LEU A 305 -12.58 -7.05 -14.30
C LEU A 305 -14.08 -6.90 -13.94
N LEU A 306 -14.51 -5.67 -13.66
CA LEU A 306 -15.93 -5.40 -13.36
C LEU A 306 -16.86 -5.83 -14.48
N ASN A 307 -16.50 -5.55 -15.74
CA ASN A 307 -17.27 -5.95 -16.91
C ASN A 307 -17.33 -7.48 -17.09
N VAL A 308 -16.23 -8.17 -16.86
CA VAL A 308 -16.15 -9.64 -16.86
C VAL A 308 -17.11 -10.22 -15.82
N LEU A 309 -17.03 -9.74 -14.57
CA LEU A 309 -17.87 -10.23 -13.48
C LEU A 309 -19.36 -9.89 -13.71
N ARG A 310 -19.66 -8.69 -14.21
CA ARG A 310 -21.03 -8.30 -14.59
C ARG A 310 -21.61 -9.21 -15.66
N THR A 311 -20.82 -9.48 -16.71
CA THR A 311 -21.23 -10.38 -17.79
C THR A 311 -21.49 -11.79 -17.27
N TYR A 312 -20.62 -12.28 -16.37
CA TYR A 312 -20.80 -13.57 -15.73
C TYR A 312 -22.09 -13.62 -14.88
N ASN A 313 -22.37 -12.59 -14.10
CA ASN A 313 -23.51 -12.56 -13.18
C ASN A 313 -24.87 -12.43 -13.90
N ARG A 314 -24.88 -11.96 -15.15
CA ARG A 314 -26.12 -11.70 -15.89
C ARG A 314 -26.98 -12.97 -16.02
N GLY A 315 -28.24 -12.85 -15.60
CA GLY A 315 -29.22 -13.94 -15.67
C GLY A 315 -29.00 -15.09 -14.70
N ARG A 316 -28.03 -14.97 -13.75
CA ARG A 316 -27.78 -15.99 -12.73
C ARG A 316 -28.61 -15.73 -11.47
N ALA A 317 -28.94 -16.81 -10.76
CA ALA A 317 -29.51 -16.71 -9.43
C ALA A 317 -28.52 -16.05 -8.47
N ASP A 318 -29.01 -15.34 -7.46
CA ASP A 318 -28.15 -14.61 -6.51
C ASP A 318 -27.17 -15.50 -5.74
N SER A 319 -27.51 -16.78 -5.51
CA SER A 319 -26.61 -17.77 -4.95
C SER A 319 -25.38 -18.06 -5.81
N ASP A 320 -25.51 -17.89 -7.13
CA ASP A 320 -24.49 -18.26 -8.11
C ASP A 320 -23.67 -17.07 -8.60
N LYS A 321 -24.09 -15.87 -8.22
CA LYS A 321 -23.40 -14.64 -8.58
C LYS A 321 -22.10 -14.47 -7.79
N VAL A 322 -21.08 -13.95 -8.48
CA VAL A 322 -19.83 -13.51 -7.86
C VAL A 322 -20.05 -12.15 -7.21
N ARG A 323 -19.44 -11.96 -6.06
CA ARG A 323 -19.41 -10.68 -5.33
C ARG A 323 -18.01 -10.09 -5.36
N LEU A 324 -17.95 -8.75 -5.41
CA LEU A 324 -16.69 -8.04 -5.34
C LEU A 324 -16.79 -6.91 -4.31
N PHE A 325 -15.89 -6.93 -3.33
CA PHE A 325 -15.82 -5.91 -2.29
C PHE A 325 -14.41 -5.42 -2.05
N GLY A 326 -14.30 -4.18 -1.56
CA GLY A 326 -13.08 -3.64 -1.01
C GLY A 326 -12.87 -4.07 0.45
N ILE A 327 -11.63 -4.15 0.85
CA ILE A 327 -11.26 -4.46 2.25
C ILE A 327 -10.47 -3.35 2.91
N ASP A 328 -10.06 -2.33 2.16
CA ASP A 328 -9.30 -1.23 2.73
C ASP A 328 -10.22 -0.33 3.54
N TYR A 329 -9.75 0.01 4.70
CA TYR A 329 -10.43 0.89 5.60
C TYR A 329 -9.44 1.92 6.12
N THR A 330 -9.51 3.12 5.59
CA THR A 330 -8.74 4.23 6.10
C THR A 330 -9.64 5.19 6.85
N HIS A 331 -9.20 5.60 8.05
CA HIS A 331 -9.90 6.57 8.88
C HIS A 331 -9.78 8.01 8.39
N GLN A 332 -9.23 8.20 7.20
CA GLN A 332 -9.05 9.54 6.68
C GLN A 332 -10.41 10.13 6.31
N LYS A 333 -10.78 11.23 6.95
CA LYS A 333 -11.91 12.07 6.54
C LYS A 333 -11.66 12.72 5.17
N THR A 334 -10.53 12.48 4.56
CA THR A 334 -10.15 13.00 3.26
C THR A 334 -10.51 12.04 2.14
N ILE A 335 -11.57 12.32 1.56
CA ILE A 335 -11.97 12.46 0.17
C ILE A 335 -12.03 11.18 -0.65
N SER A 336 -10.95 10.49 -0.94
CA SER A 336 -10.99 9.32 -1.85
C SER A 336 -11.00 7.99 -1.12
N MET A 337 -10.65 7.99 0.16
CA MET A 337 -10.45 6.78 0.95
C MET A 337 -11.44 6.65 2.13
N SER A 338 -12.32 7.63 2.35
CA SER A 338 -13.27 7.59 3.47
C SER A 338 -14.46 6.67 3.16
N SER A 339 -14.54 5.55 3.86
CA SER A 339 -15.68 4.64 3.73
C SER A 339 -17.02 5.31 4.09
N THR A 340 -17.04 6.22 5.07
CA THR A 340 -18.28 6.95 5.45
C THR A 340 -18.75 7.93 4.40
N LEU A 341 -17.85 8.66 3.74
CA LEU A 341 -18.25 9.54 2.65
C LEU A 341 -18.79 8.74 1.45
N HIS A 342 -18.23 7.56 1.19
CA HIS A 342 -18.76 6.68 0.16
C HIS A 342 -20.12 6.07 0.52
N LEU A 343 -20.41 5.83 1.81
CA LEU A 343 -21.76 5.45 2.24
C LEU A 343 -22.78 6.56 1.96
N PHE A 344 -22.41 7.82 2.26
CA PHE A 344 -23.24 8.97 1.90
C PHE A 344 -23.49 9.01 0.39
N ASP A 345 -22.42 8.95 -0.42
CA ASP A 345 -22.53 9.00 -1.88
C ASP A 345 -23.40 7.84 -2.41
N PHE A 346 -23.23 6.64 -1.86
CA PHE A 346 -23.94 5.45 -2.31
C PHE A 346 -25.47 5.56 -2.04
N ILE A 347 -25.84 5.88 -0.81
CA ILE A 347 -27.27 6.03 -0.48
C ILE A 347 -27.90 7.23 -1.20
N ALA A 348 -27.15 8.31 -1.40
CA ALA A 348 -27.61 9.46 -2.18
C ALA A 348 -27.88 9.09 -3.65
N ALA A 349 -26.98 8.28 -4.25
CA ALA A 349 -27.16 7.82 -5.61
C ALA A 349 -28.40 6.92 -5.78
N LEU A 350 -28.61 5.98 -4.84
CA LEU A 350 -29.75 5.07 -4.89
C LEU A 350 -31.10 5.76 -4.58
N ASN A 351 -31.07 6.76 -3.69
CA ASN A 351 -32.30 7.45 -3.27
C ASN A 351 -32.66 8.64 -4.16
N LYS A 352 -31.89 8.89 -5.22
CA LYS A 352 -32.07 10.06 -6.10
C LYS A 352 -33.48 10.16 -6.71
N GLU A 353 -34.03 9.05 -7.15
CA GLU A 353 -35.34 8.98 -7.80
C GLU A 353 -36.46 8.52 -6.85
N GLN A 354 -36.10 7.79 -5.79
CA GLN A 354 -37.09 7.18 -4.89
C GLN A 354 -37.54 8.10 -3.76
N HIS A 355 -36.65 9.00 -3.32
CA HIS A 355 -36.91 10.00 -2.29
C HIS A 355 -37.45 9.42 -0.97
N ILE A 356 -36.89 8.26 -0.53
CA ILE A 356 -37.25 7.64 0.75
C ILE A 356 -36.73 8.54 1.88
N PRO A 357 -37.58 9.08 2.76
CA PRO A 357 -37.18 10.05 3.78
C PRO A 357 -36.18 9.47 4.79
N GLU A 358 -36.34 8.18 5.13
CA GLU A 358 -35.47 7.48 6.07
C GLU A 358 -34.03 7.37 5.53
N ALA A 359 -33.89 7.17 4.22
CA ALA A 359 -32.60 7.14 3.54
C ALA A 359 -31.94 8.53 3.51
N ASP A 360 -32.70 9.59 3.22
CA ASP A 360 -32.19 10.96 3.27
C ASP A 360 -31.74 11.32 4.69
N ARG A 361 -32.52 10.96 5.73
CA ARG A 361 -32.18 11.23 7.11
C ARG A 361 -30.92 10.49 7.57
N LEU A 362 -30.77 9.22 7.16
CA LEU A 362 -29.57 8.44 7.39
C LEU A 362 -28.35 9.10 6.72
N ALA A 363 -28.46 9.48 5.45
CA ALA A 363 -27.41 10.17 4.72
C ALA A 363 -26.98 11.49 5.40
N VAL A 364 -27.94 12.29 5.85
CA VAL A 364 -27.69 13.54 6.59
C VAL A 364 -26.92 13.26 7.88
N MET A 365 -27.28 12.22 8.65
CA MET A 365 -26.56 11.83 9.87
C MET A 365 -25.11 11.45 9.58
N ILE A 366 -24.88 10.64 8.53
CA ILE A 366 -23.54 10.21 8.11
C ILE A 366 -22.70 11.43 7.73
N MET A 367 -23.22 12.31 6.89
CA MET A 367 -22.47 13.48 6.41
C MET A 367 -22.16 14.48 7.55
N LYS A 368 -23.02 14.55 8.58
CA LYS A 368 -22.80 15.35 9.78
C LYS A 368 -21.94 14.67 10.86
N ASP A 369 -21.37 13.51 10.54
CA ASP A 369 -20.52 12.72 11.47
C ASP A 369 -21.25 12.25 12.76
N LYS A 370 -22.60 12.13 12.69
CA LYS A 370 -23.44 11.61 13.78
C LYS A 370 -23.56 10.08 13.65
N LEU A 371 -22.41 9.38 13.68
CA LEU A 371 -22.36 7.98 13.29
C LEU A 371 -23.04 7.03 14.28
N ALA A 372 -22.98 7.32 15.58
CA ALA A 372 -23.71 6.54 16.59
C ALA A 372 -25.24 6.65 16.40
N ASP A 373 -25.71 7.88 16.13
CA ASP A 373 -27.13 8.12 15.82
C ASP A 373 -27.52 7.41 14.52
N ALA A 374 -26.64 7.42 13.51
CA ALA A 374 -26.88 6.75 12.23
C ALA A 374 -27.01 5.23 12.39
N VAL A 375 -26.21 4.58 13.26
CA VAL A 375 -26.35 3.15 13.58
C VAL A 375 -27.71 2.85 14.18
N ASN A 376 -28.11 3.59 15.22
CA ASN A 376 -29.40 3.40 15.89
C ASN A 376 -30.56 3.67 14.93
N TYR A 377 -30.41 4.67 14.06
CA TYR A 377 -31.43 5.02 13.07
C TYR A 377 -31.58 3.93 11.99
N LEU A 378 -30.47 3.40 11.51
CA LEU A 378 -30.46 2.30 10.55
C LEU A 378 -31.16 1.06 11.11
N ASP A 379 -30.86 0.70 12.37
CA ASP A 379 -31.50 -0.46 13.01
C ASP A 379 -33.01 -0.28 13.18
N LYS A 380 -33.46 0.93 13.50
CA LYS A 380 -34.89 1.25 13.67
C LYS A 380 -35.66 1.29 12.35
N HIS A 381 -35.03 1.76 11.27
CA HIS A 381 -35.68 1.98 9.96
C HIS A 381 -35.15 1.04 8.88
N ARG A 382 -34.70 -0.16 9.29
CA ARG A 382 -34.09 -1.15 8.41
C ARG A 382 -35.02 -1.57 7.28
N ALA A 383 -36.33 -1.72 7.54
CA ALA A 383 -37.30 -2.14 6.54
C ALA A 383 -37.52 -1.12 5.41
N GLU A 384 -37.51 0.17 5.75
CA GLU A 384 -37.65 1.26 4.78
C GLU A 384 -36.40 1.37 3.92
N ILE A 385 -35.21 1.28 4.55
CA ILE A 385 -33.90 1.41 3.88
C ILE A 385 -33.59 0.15 3.03
N ALA A 386 -34.11 -1.02 3.41
CA ALA A 386 -34.02 -2.25 2.63
C ALA A 386 -34.73 -2.19 1.25
N LYS A 387 -35.54 -1.18 1.01
CA LYS A 387 -36.11 -0.92 -0.34
C LYS A 387 -35.02 -0.44 -1.32
N LEU A 388 -33.91 0.12 -0.80
CA LEU A 388 -32.77 0.60 -1.61
C LEU A 388 -31.61 -0.37 -1.62
N LEU A 389 -31.34 -1.01 -0.49
CA LEU A 389 -30.13 -1.81 -0.26
C LEU A 389 -30.45 -3.30 -0.30
N SER A 390 -29.66 -4.08 -1.01
CA SER A 390 -29.68 -5.54 -0.87
C SER A 390 -29.20 -5.97 0.53
N ASP A 391 -29.43 -7.24 0.89
CA ASP A 391 -29.01 -7.79 2.19
C ASP A 391 -27.51 -7.67 2.42
N ASP A 392 -26.70 -7.87 1.40
CA ASP A 392 -25.25 -7.76 1.50
C ASP A 392 -24.81 -6.29 1.65
N GLU A 393 -25.43 -5.38 0.92
CA GLU A 393 -25.15 -3.95 1.05
C GLU A 393 -25.61 -3.40 2.39
N MET A 394 -26.78 -3.79 2.87
CA MET A 394 -27.29 -3.43 4.18
C MET A 394 -26.31 -3.88 5.29
N ALA A 395 -25.81 -5.12 5.19
CA ALA A 395 -24.86 -5.63 6.16
C ALA A 395 -23.51 -4.93 6.10
N CYS A 396 -23.00 -4.62 4.91
CA CYS A 396 -21.78 -3.83 4.74
C CYS A 396 -21.97 -2.41 5.28
N PHE A 397 -23.13 -1.81 5.04
CA PHE A 397 -23.47 -0.47 5.52
C PHE A 397 -23.44 -0.40 7.05
N ASP A 398 -24.13 -1.33 7.71
CA ASP A 398 -24.16 -1.47 9.17
C ASP A 398 -22.76 -1.72 9.74
N PHE A 399 -22.02 -2.65 9.13
CA PHE A 399 -20.64 -2.97 9.53
C PHE A 399 -19.72 -1.74 9.46
N ILE A 400 -19.76 -0.99 8.35
CA ILE A 400 -18.93 0.21 8.16
C ILE A 400 -19.30 1.28 9.20
N LEU A 401 -20.58 1.52 9.46
CA LEU A 401 -21.02 2.49 10.45
C LEU A 401 -20.53 2.11 11.86
N LYS A 402 -20.73 0.87 12.30
CA LYS A 402 -20.29 0.38 13.61
C LYS A 402 -18.77 0.44 13.75
N LEU A 403 -18.04 0.06 12.72
CA LEU A 403 -16.60 0.15 12.67
C LEU A 403 -16.13 1.61 12.82
N ASN A 404 -16.78 2.57 12.16
CA ASN A 404 -16.47 3.99 12.28
C ASN A 404 -16.75 4.53 13.67
N VAL A 405 -17.86 4.16 14.30
CA VAL A 405 -18.17 4.54 15.70
C VAL A 405 -17.07 4.05 16.64
N GLN A 406 -16.67 2.79 16.51
CA GLN A 406 -15.59 2.24 17.32
C GLN A 406 -14.28 3.02 17.13
N HIS A 407 -13.98 3.37 15.91
CA HIS A 407 -12.74 4.08 15.57
C HIS A 407 -12.75 5.57 15.93
N GLN A 408 -13.90 6.22 16.02
CA GLN A 408 -13.99 7.60 16.55
C GLN A 408 -13.47 7.69 17.99
N GLN A 409 -13.61 6.61 18.76
CA GLN A 409 -13.13 6.50 20.13
C GLN A 409 -11.64 6.14 20.24
N THR A 410 -11.01 5.74 19.13
CA THR A 410 -9.60 5.31 19.10
C THR A 410 -8.69 6.50 18.81
N PRO A 411 -7.60 6.71 19.56
CA PRO A 411 -6.61 7.73 19.26
C PRO A 411 -6.05 7.61 17.85
N SER A 412 -5.80 8.74 17.21
CA SER A 412 -5.43 8.79 15.79
C SER A 412 -4.16 8.00 15.44
N ILE A 413 -3.19 7.98 16.35
CA ILE A 413 -1.93 7.22 16.16
C ILE A 413 -2.16 5.72 16.14
N GLU A 414 -3.13 5.22 16.92
CA GLU A 414 -3.45 3.79 16.96
C GLU A 414 -4.19 3.35 15.70
N ARG A 415 -4.97 4.24 15.11
CA ARG A 415 -5.74 3.95 13.88
C ARG A 415 -4.87 3.59 12.69
N PHE A 416 -3.73 4.26 12.51
CA PHE A 416 -2.81 3.93 11.44
C PHE A 416 -2.17 2.55 11.63
N VAL A 417 -1.77 2.25 12.86
CA VAL A 417 -1.24 0.92 13.24
C VAL A 417 -2.28 -0.17 13.02
N GLN A 418 -3.56 0.17 13.09
CA GLN A 418 -4.68 -0.76 12.95
C GLN A 418 -5.16 -0.96 11.49
N ARG A 419 -4.58 -0.30 10.48
CA ARG A 419 -5.07 -0.42 9.08
C ARG A 419 -5.13 -1.88 8.64
N ASP A 420 -4.05 -2.61 8.78
CA ASP A 420 -3.96 -4.02 8.36
C ASP A 420 -4.86 -4.95 9.19
N SER A 421 -4.93 -4.75 10.49
CA SER A 421 -5.88 -5.50 11.33
C SER A 421 -7.33 -5.22 10.97
N THR A 422 -7.62 -3.98 10.58
CA THR A 422 -8.96 -3.59 10.12
C THR A 422 -9.26 -4.17 8.73
N MET A 423 -8.29 -4.18 7.81
CA MET A 423 -8.42 -4.87 6.52
C MET A 423 -8.72 -6.36 6.71
N ALA A 424 -8.03 -7.01 7.65
CA ALA A 424 -8.30 -8.41 8.00
C ALA A 424 -9.71 -8.60 8.58
N LEU A 425 -10.17 -7.67 9.41
CA LEU A 425 -11.53 -7.70 9.96
C LEU A 425 -12.59 -7.54 8.86
N CYS A 426 -12.37 -6.62 7.91
CA CYS A 426 -13.23 -6.46 6.73
C CYS A 426 -13.26 -7.74 5.89
N ALA A 427 -12.08 -8.30 5.58
CA ALA A 427 -11.98 -9.54 4.81
C ALA A 427 -12.71 -10.70 5.51
N LYS A 428 -12.47 -10.87 6.83
CA LYS A 428 -13.15 -11.91 7.61
C LYS A 428 -14.67 -11.74 7.58
N PHE A 429 -15.18 -10.53 7.83
CA PHE A 429 -16.62 -10.24 7.77
C PHE A 429 -17.22 -10.63 6.41
N LEU A 430 -16.58 -10.27 5.31
CA LEU A 430 -17.05 -10.56 3.95
C LEU A 430 -16.97 -12.05 3.61
N ILE A 431 -15.90 -12.74 4.02
CA ILE A 431 -15.75 -14.20 3.83
C ILE A 431 -16.83 -14.95 4.58
N ASP A 432 -17.05 -14.65 5.86
CA ASP A 432 -18.05 -15.31 6.69
C ASP A 432 -19.47 -15.08 6.18
N ARG A 433 -19.72 -13.92 5.53
CA ARG A 433 -21.02 -13.58 4.98
C ARG A 433 -21.26 -14.13 3.59
N CYS A 434 -20.31 -13.95 2.67
CA CYS A 434 -20.52 -14.13 1.23
C CYS A 434 -19.95 -15.44 0.68
N ALA A 435 -19.01 -16.09 1.39
CA ALA A 435 -18.38 -17.34 0.96
C ALA A 435 -18.71 -18.45 1.97
N LYS A 436 -19.98 -18.83 2.05
CA LYS A 436 -20.48 -19.82 3.03
C LYS A 436 -20.10 -21.25 2.66
N ASP A 437 -20.02 -21.57 1.37
CA ASP A 437 -19.53 -22.87 0.92
C ASP A 437 -18.00 -22.90 1.05
N LYS A 438 -17.50 -23.79 1.91
CA LYS A 438 -16.06 -23.92 2.15
C LYS A 438 -15.27 -24.48 0.96
N ARG A 439 -15.92 -24.98 -0.06
CA ARG A 439 -15.28 -25.44 -1.30
C ARG A 439 -14.95 -24.29 -2.26
N GLU A 440 -15.62 -23.14 -2.09
CA GLU A 440 -15.40 -21.97 -2.94
C GLU A 440 -14.13 -21.24 -2.54
N LYS A 441 -13.32 -20.90 -3.55
CA LYS A 441 -12.15 -20.06 -3.38
C LYS A 441 -12.56 -18.60 -3.19
N VAL A 442 -11.75 -17.90 -2.39
CA VAL A 442 -11.83 -16.45 -2.21
C VAL A 442 -10.53 -15.84 -2.67
N PHE A 443 -10.57 -14.89 -3.56
CA PHE A 443 -9.39 -14.10 -3.92
C PHE A 443 -9.33 -12.81 -3.12
N ILE A 444 -8.13 -12.52 -2.59
CA ILE A 444 -7.80 -11.25 -1.94
C ILE A 444 -6.67 -10.62 -2.74
N TYR A 445 -6.96 -9.62 -3.56
CA TYR A 445 -5.97 -8.91 -4.37
C TYR A 445 -5.57 -7.60 -3.68
N SER A 446 -4.33 -7.52 -3.28
CA SER A 446 -3.77 -6.39 -2.54
C SER A 446 -2.25 -6.29 -2.77
N HIS A 447 -1.61 -5.24 -2.26
CA HIS A 447 -0.15 -5.18 -2.24
C HIS A 447 0.43 -6.35 -1.43
N ALA A 448 1.57 -6.85 -1.87
CA ALA A 448 2.25 -7.97 -1.25
C ALA A 448 2.59 -7.74 0.24
N ALA A 449 2.81 -6.49 0.66
CA ALA A 449 3.01 -6.14 2.06
C ALA A 449 1.81 -6.46 2.95
N HIS A 450 0.59 -6.40 2.42
CA HIS A 450 -0.63 -6.68 3.18
C HIS A 450 -0.96 -8.17 3.22
N VAL A 451 -0.80 -8.90 2.11
CA VAL A 451 -1.18 -10.32 2.05
C VAL A 451 -0.16 -11.25 2.70
N ASN A 452 1.10 -10.87 2.83
CA ASN A 452 2.10 -11.73 3.47
C ASN A 452 1.89 -11.80 5.00
N PRO A 453 2.23 -12.92 5.67
CA PRO A 453 2.05 -13.07 7.11
C PRO A 453 3.17 -12.47 7.97
N VAL A 454 4.26 -12.01 7.36
CA VAL A 454 5.45 -11.50 8.06
C VAL A 454 5.56 -10.00 7.86
N SER A 455 5.76 -9.24 8.95
CA SER A 455 5.91 -7.79 8.86
C SER A 455 7.09 -7.39 7.97
N THR A 456 6.84 -6.50 7.02
CA THR A 456 7.85 -5.96 6.11
C THR A 456 8.41 -4.64 6.61
N TYR A 457 7.64 -3.93 7.42
CA TYR A 457 7.97 -2.59 7.92
C TYR A 457 8.41 -2.68 9.38
N PRO A 458 9.70 -2.49 9.66
CA PRO A 458 10.28 -2.75 10.98
C PRO A 458 9.88 -1.75 12.06
N ALA A 459 9.50 -0.55 11.65
CA ALA A 459 9.34 0.55 12.59
C ALA A 459 7.92 0.65 13.16
N VAL A 460 6.95 -0.02 12.57
CA VAL A 460 5.58 -0.03 13.07
C VAL A 460 5.30 -1.40 13.68
N PRO A 461 4.92 -1.47 14.95
CA PRO A 461 4.54 -2.73 15.58
C PRO A 461 3.15 -3.18 15.10
N CYS A 462 2.91 -3.15 13.80
CA CYS A 462 1.69 -3.67 13.19
C CYS A 462 2.01 -4.92 12.38
N LEU A 463 1.21 -5.94 12.61
CA LEU A 463 1.22 -7.13 11.78
C LEU A 463 0.47 -6.84 10.47
N PRO A 464 0.93 -7.37 9.34
CA PRO A 464 0.19 -7.26 8.08
C PRO A 464 -1.12 -8.04 8.13
N MET A 465 -2.05 -7.69 7.27
CA MET A 465 -3.35 -8.37 7.13
C MET A 465 -3.19 -9.89 7.01
N GLY A 466 -2.21 -10.35 6.23
CA GLY A 466 -1.94 -11.78 6.04
C GLY A 466 -1.60 -12.53 7.32
N SER A 467 -1.00 -11.87 8.32
CA SER A 467 -0.76 -12.46 9.64
C SER A 467 -2.07 -12.79 10.37
N TYR A 468 -3.03 -11.87 10.34
CA TYR A 468 -4.36 -12.09 10.94
C TYR A 468 -5.15 -13.15 10.18
N LEU A 469 -5.06 -13.15 8.84
CA LEU A 469 -5.73 -14.15 8.00
C LEU A 469 -5.13 -15.55 8.22
N ARG A 470 -3.81 -15.66 8.32
CA ARG A 470 -3.13 -16.92 8.65
C ARG A 470 -3.57 -17.44 10.02
N LYS A 471 -3.69 -16.55 11.01
CA LYS A 471 -4.18 -16.92 12.35
C LYS A 471 -5.64 -17.39 12.32
N ALA A 472 -6.50 -16.77 11.48
CA ALA A 472 -7.92 -17.09 11.42
C ALA A 472 -8.23 -18.35 10.61
N TYR A 473 -7.50 -18.60 9.53
CA TYR A 473 -7.80 -19.63 8.53
C TYR A 473 -6.73 -20.72 8.40
N GLY A 474 -5.59 -20.58 9.11
CA GLY A 474 -4.52 -21.58 9.09
C GLY A 474 -4.02 -21.84 7.67
N ASP A 475 -3.98 -23.12 7.30
CA ASP A 475 -3.50 -23.59 6.00
C ASP A 475 -4.47 -23.33 4.84
N ASP A 476 -5.73 -23.00 5.11
CA ASP A 476 -6.68 -22.56 4.07
C ASP A 476 -6.25 -21.23 3.43
N TYR A 477 -5.48 -20.40 4.12
CA TYR A 477 -4.95 -19.14 3.60
C TYR A 477 -3.58 -19.33 2.93
N CYS A 478 -3.49 -18.98 1.65
CA CYS A 478 -2.25 -19.04 0.88
C CYS A 478 -1.93 -17.69 0.25
N PRO A 479 -0.95 -16.93 0.78
CA PRO A 479 -0.45 -15.74 0.13
C PRO A 479 0.46 -16.11 -1.05
N LEU A 480 0.26 -15.49 -2.21
CA LEU A 480 1.05 -15.64 -3.42
C LEU A 480 1.64 -14.29 -3.81
N LEU A 481 2.90 -14.28 -4.22
CA LEU A 481 3.58 -13.08 -4.69
C LEU A 481 3.44 -12.95 -6.20
N LEU A 482 3.08 -11.76 -6.68
CA LEU A 482 3.02 -11.41 -8.10
C LEU A 482 4.19 -10.49 -8.42
N VAL A 483 5.08 -10.92 -9.31
CA VAL A 483 6.26 -10.16 -9.75
C VAL A 483 6.31 -10.04 -11.26
N THR A 484 6.94 -8.98 -11.74
CA THR A 484 7.24 -8.76 -13.16
C THR A 484 8.58 -8.05 -13.32
N GLU A 485 9.22 -8.16 -14.46
CA GLU A 485 10.46 -7.42 -14.74
C GLU A 485 10.26 -6.22 -15.65
N GLY A 486 9.11 -6.09 -16.31
CA GLY A 486 8.89 -5.07 -17.33
C GLY A 486 7.64 -4.23 -17.16
N GLY A 487 7.45 -3.29 -18.08
CA GLY A 487 6.30 -2.40 -18.16
C GLY A 487 6.41 -1.17 -17.25
N ASP A 488 5.25 -0.56 -17.02
CA ASP A 488 5.10 0.63 -16.19
C ASP A 488 4.40 0.31 -14.88
N ALA A 489 4.60 1.16 -13.89
CA ALA A 489 3.91 1.12 -12.61
C ALA A 489 3.49 2.51 -12.19
N ILE A 490 2.51 2.61 -11.30
CA ILE A 490 2.16 3.87 -10.65
C ILE A 490 3.27 4.26 -9.68
N ALA A 491 3.82 5.46 -9.86
CA ALA A 491 4.73 6.05 -8.91
C ALA A 491 4.18 7.36 -8.39
N THR A 492 4.31 7.58 -7.08
CA THR A 492 4.16 8.90 -6.48
C THR A 492 5.53 9.57 -6.42
N ASP A 493 5.66 10.76 -6.95
CA ASP A 493 6.88 11.54 -6.83
C ASP A 493 6.88 12.41 -5.55
N ILE A 494 7.96 13.16 -5.34
CA ILE A 494 8.10 14.07 -4.19
C ILE A 494 7.04 15.19 -4.15
N THR A 495 6.33 15.41 -5.26
CA THR A 495 5.24 16.39 -5.36
C THR A 495 3.87 15.76 -5.09
N PHE A 496 3.81 14.43 -4.85
CA PHE A 496 2.59 13.64 -4.68
C PHE A 496 1.62 13.62 -5.86
N GLY A 497 2.14 13.93 -7.02
CA GLY A 497 1.50 13.52 -8.25
C GLY A 497 1.64 12.02 -8.44
N MET A 498 0.58 11.34 -8.85
CA MET A 498 0.69 9.99 -9.41
C MET A 498 1.04 10.10 -10.88
N LYS A 499 2.02 9.31 -11.30
CA LYS A 499 2.43 9.22 -12.70
C LYS A 499 2.80 7.77 -13.03
N ASP A 500 2.72 7.45 -14.31
CA ASP A 500 3.33 6.24 -14.83
C ASP A 500 4.85 6.40 -14.80
N ALA A 501 5.53 5.38 -14.35
CA ALA A 501 6.98 5.30 -14.32
C ALA A 501 7.41 3.93 -14.84
N ALA A 502 8.37 3.94 -15.77
CA ALA A 502 8.99 2.70 -16.22
C ALA A 502 9.63 1.96 -15.04
N ILE A 503 9.47 0.66 -15.04
CA ILE A 503 10.05 -0.20 -14.02
C ILE A 503 11.56 -0.29 -14.24
N ASN A 504 12.35 -0.14 -13.18
CA ASN A 504 13.79 -0.29 -13.25
C ASN A 504 14.18 -1.74 -13.57
N LYS A 505 15.23 -1.92 -14.35
CA LYS A 505 15.76 -3.24 -14.66
C LYS A 505 16.13 -4.01 -13.39
N ALA A 506 15.72 -5.27 -13.32
CA ALA A 506 16.00 -6.12 -12.18
C ALA A 506 17.50 -6.45 -12.07
N PRO A 507 18.12 -6.36 -10.89
CA PRO A 507 19.52 -6.74 -10.68
C PRO A 507 19.71 -8.26 -10.81
N ALA A 508 20.88 -8.68 -11.28
CA ALA A 508 21.18 -10.08 -11.62
C ALA A 508 21.04 -11.09 -10.46
N ASN A 509 20.99 -10.60 -9.22
CA ASN A 509 20.78 -11.43 -8.02
C ASN A 509 19.34 -11.47 -7.54
N SER A 510 18.40 -10.80 -8.24
CA SER A 510 16.98 -10.78 -7.87
C SER A 510 16.20 -11.97 -8.42
N LEU A 511 15.05 -12.22 -7.80
CA LEU A 511 14.13 -13.26 -8.22
C LEU A 511 13.58 -12.97 -9.63
N GLU A 512 13.17 -11.73 -9.89
CA GLU A 512 12.61 -11.30 -11.19
C GLU A 512 13.60 -11.50 -12.33
N TYR A 513 14.88 -11.15 -12.12
CA TYR A 513 15.91 -11.39 -13.13
C TYR A 513 16.09 -12.88 -13.43
N CYS A 514 16.16 -13.71 -12.37
CA CYS A 514 16.31 -15.15 -12.52
C CYS A 514 15.12 -15.77 -13.28
N LEU A 515 13.89 -15.37 -12.95
CA LEU A 515 12.68 -15.86 -13.61
C LEU A 515 12.61 -15.37 -15.06
N ASN A 516 12.89 -14.10 -15.32
CA ASN A 516 12.88 -13.56 -16.67
C ASN A 516 13.91 -14.23 -17.60
N ALA A 517 15.07 -14.60 -17.06
CA ALA A 517 16.11 -15.34 -17.78
C ALA A 517 15.74 -16.82 -18.01
N SER A 518 14.80 -17.36 -17.25
CA SER A 518 14.45 -18.79 -17.28
C SER A 518 13.22 -19.11 -18.13
N THR A 519 12.44 -18.10 -18.53
CA THR A 519 11.17 -18.31 -19.26
C THR A 519 10.81 -17.15 -20.19
N ASP A 520 10.11 -17.48 -21.25
CA ASP A 520 9.50 -16.56 -22.21
C ASP A 520 7.99 -16.34 -22.00
N ALA A 521 7.40 -17.03 -21.01
CA ALA A 521 5.99 -16.98 -20.67
C ALA A 521 5.78 -16.63 -19.20
N SER A 522 4.56 -16.30 -18.83
CA SER A 522 4.16 -16.20 -17.42
C SER A 522 4.20 -17.59 -16.78
N VAL A 523 4.69 -17.66 -15.53
CA VAL A 523 4.89 -18.93 -14.84
C VAL A 523 4.50 -18.84 -13.38
N TYR A 524 4.12 -19.97 -12.80
CA TYR A 524 4.04 -20.18 -11.37
C TYR A 524 5.28 -20.91 -10.87
N LEU A 525 5.91 -20.40 -9.84
CA LEU A 525 7.02 -20.99 -9.13
C LEU A 525 6.54 -21.50 -7.76
N PRO A 526 6.43 -22.80 -7.53
CA PRO A 526 6.17 -23.37 -6.21
C PRO A 526 7.32 -23.06 -5.26
N MET A 527 7.00 -22.71 -4.01
CA MET A 527 8.02 -22.52 -3.00
C MET A 527 8.55 -23.87 -2.49
N THR A 528 9.87 -23.98 -2.49
CA THR A 528 10.62 -25.13 -1.95
C THR A 528 11.65 -24.65 -0.93
N PRO A 529 12.20 -25.53 -0.09
CA PRO A 529 13.24 -25.16 0.87
C PRO A 529 14.49 -24.51 0.25
N ALA A 530 14.74 -24.70 -1.05
CA ALA A 530 15.83 -24.03 -1.78
C ALA A 530 15.70 -22.48 -1.78
N PHE A 531 14.48 -21.96 -1.57
CA PHE A 531 14.19 -20.54 -1.46
C PHE A 531 14.19 -20.02 -0.02
N ASN A 532 14.49 -20.88 0.98
CA ASN A 532 14.55 -20.48 2.39
C ASN A 532 15.84 -19.70 2.69
N ARG A 533 15.99 -18.56 2.04
CA ARG A 533 17.10 -17.61 2.20
C ARG A 533 16.67 -16.22 1.80
N LEU A 534 17.45 -15.21 2.14
CA LEU A 534 17.23 -13.85 1.67
C LEU A 534 17.50 -13.74 0.16
N ILE A 535 16.55 -13.21 -0.58
CA ILE A 535 16.61 -12.99 -2.02
C ILE A 535 16.15 -11.55 -2.27
N PRO A 536 16.85 -10.74 -3.09
CA PRO A 536 16.36 -9.44 -3.51
C PRO A 536 15.10 -9.59 -4.35
N ILE A 537 14.04 -8.92 -3.96
CA ILE A 537 12.75 -8.92 -4.65
C ILE A 537 12.26 -7.50 -4.74
N ARG A 538 11.62 -7.17 -5.85
CA ARG A 538 10.92 -5.90 -6.00
C ARG A 538 9.73 -5.82 -5.03
N PHE A 539 9.75 -4.81 -4.18
CA PHE A 539 8.74 -4.68 -3.13
C PHE A 539 8.49 -3.20 -2.82
N LYS A 540 7.87 -2.51 -3.80
CA LYS A 540 7.88 -1.05 -3.83
C LYS A 540 6.54 -0.40 -3.46
N GLY A 541 5.42 -1.03 -3.76
CA GLY A 541 4.12 -0.34 -3.69
C GLY A 541 4.00 0.79 -4.73
N ALA A 542 3.42 1.93 -4.34
CA ALA A 542 3.22 3.09 -5.21
C ALA A 542 4.29 4.19 -5.06
N TYR A 543 5.35 3.93 -4.32
CA TYR A 543 6.36 4.96 -4.06
C TYR A 543 7.45 4.98 -5.13
N HIS A 544 7.85 6.18 -5.57
CA HIS A 544 9.03 6.33 -6.41
C HIS A 544 10.29 6.27 -5.53
N VAL A 545 10.76 5.06 -5.28
CA VAL A 545 12.00 4.81 -4.58
C VAL A 545 13.04 4.30 -5.58
N LEU A 546 14.27 4.79 -5.48
CA LEU A 546 15.33 4.39 -6.39
C LEU A 546 15.76 2.94 -6.16
N GLN A 547 15.63 2.46 -4.91
CA GLN A 547 15.77 1.05 -4.64
C GLN A 547 14.39 0.42 -4.47
N GLU A 548 14.07 -0.42 -5.42
CA GLU A 548 12.84 -1.18 -5.46
C GLU A 548 13.01 -2.59 -4.91
N PHE A 549 14.26 -3.06 -4.78
CA PHE A 549 14.60 -4.43 -4.43
C PHE A 549 15.05 -4.54 -2.98
N PHE A 550 14.34 -5.36 -2.22
CA PHE A 550 14.61 -5.63 -0.81
C PHE A 550 14.97 -7.10 -0.61
N PRO A 551 15.94 -7.41 0.26
CA PRO A 551 16.24 -8.77 0.64
C PRO A 551 15.12 -9.29 1.57
N ILE A 552 14.32 -10.23 1.08
CA ILE A 552 13.30 -10.93 1.86
C ILE A 552 13.41 -12.44 1.67
N ASN A 553 12.93 -13.20 2.63
CA ASN A 553 12.82 -14.65 2.50
C ASN A 553 11.42 -15.00 1.96
N VAL A 554 11.36 -15.28 0.65
CA VAL A 554 10.11 -15.55 -0.06
C VAL A 554 9.42 -16.79 0.47
N TYR A 555 10.19 -17.82 0.80
CA TYR A 555 9.70 -19.10 1.29
C TYR A 555 8.91 -18.96 2.61
N GLN A 556 9.38 -18.06 3.49
CA GLN A 556 8.70 -17.80 4.76
C GLN A 556 7.44 -16.94 4.60
N ARG A 557 7.36 -16.20 3.50
CA ARG A 557 6.31 -15.19 3.29
C ARG A 557 5.17 -15.64 2.39
N PHE A 558 5.47 -16.48 1.39
CA PHE A 558 4.53 -16.80 0.32
C PHE A 558 4.51 -18.30 0.04
N GLY A 559 3.36 -18.81 -0.32
CA GLY A 559 3.18 -20.21 -0.75
C GLY A 559 3.64 -20.46 -2.19
N GLY A 560 3.86 -19.40 -2.96
CA GLY A 560 4.32 -19.46 -4.34
C GLY A 560 4.49 -18.07 -4.95
N VAL A 561 5.06 -18.03 -6.14
CA VAL A 561 5.27 -16.81 -6.91
C VAL A 561 4.69 -16.97 -8.31
N PHE A 562 3.87 -16.03 -8.74
CA PHE A 562 3.57 -15.84 -10.16
C PHE A 562 4.52 -14.79 -10.73
N PHE A 563 5.30 -15.20 -11.71
CA PHE A 563 6.04 -14.28 -12.57
C PHE A 563 5.17 -13.95 -13.77
N VAL A 564 4.83 -12.69 -13.92
CA VAL A 564 4.01 -12.19 -15.02
C VAL A 564 4.93 -11.61 -16.09
N LYS A 565 4.94 -12.23 -17.26
CA LYS A 565 5.74 -11.75 -18.38
C LYS A 565 5.17 -10.44 -18.89
N HIS A 566 6.04 -9.48 -19.16
CA HIS A 566 5.67 -8.21 -19.76
C HIS A 566 5.20 -8.39 -21.22
N ASP A 567 4.08 -7.75 -21.56
CA ASP A 567 3.58 -7.62 -22.94
C ASP A 567 3.30 -6.15 -23.24
N GLU A 568 4.03 -5.56 -24.16
CA GLU A 568 3.89 -4.16 -24.57
C GLU A 568 2.44 -3.79 -24.96
N LYS A 569 1.64 -4.76 -25.40
CA LYS A 569 0.22 -4.53 -25.72
C LYS A 569 -0.64 -4.21 -24.50
N ASN A 570 -0.18 -4.55 -23.29
CA ASN A 570 -0.90 -4.27 -22.05
C ASN A 570 -0.61 -2.88 -21.47
N ASN A 571 0.28 -2.09 -22.06
CA ASN A 571 0.62 -0.77 -21.55
C ASN A 571 -0.61 0.15 -21.56
N VAL A 572 -1.14 0.40 -20.38
CA VAL A 572 -2.26 1.31 -20.14
C VAL A 572 -1.71 2.54 -19.41
N HIS A 573 -1.63 3.63 -20.14
CA HIS A 573 -1.20 4.90 -19.55
C HIS A 573 -2.27 5.43 -18.61
N ILE A 574 -1.85 5.76 -17.39
CA ILE A 574 -2.68 6.39 -16.38
C ILE A 574 -2.52 7.89 -16.52
N HIS A 575 -3.61 8.64 -16.45
CA HIS A 575 -3.52 10.09 -16.43
C HIS A 575 -2.64 10.54 -15.26
N GLN A 576 -1.63 11.35 -15.57
CA GLN A 576 -0.84 12.02 -14.55
C GLN A 576 -1.76 12.92 -13.74
N THR A 577 -1.84 12.68 -12.45
CA THR A 577 -2.58 13.54 -11.54
C THR A 577 -1.59 14.30 -10.68
N SER A 578 -1.51 15.62 -10.86
CA SER A 578 -0.74 16.42 -9.92
C SER A 578 -1.43 16.45 -8.54
N LEU A 579 -0.68 16.73 -7.49
CA LEU A 579 -1.26 16.96 -6.16
C LEU A 579 -2.29 18.10 -6.20
N GLU A 580 -2.03 19.12 -7.01
CA GLU A 580 -2.94 20.27 -7.18
C GLU A 580 -4.25 19.82 -7.81
N ASP A 581 -4.20 19.00 -8.87
CA ASP A 581 -5.40 18.49 -9.54
C ASP A 581 -6.18 17.54 -8.64
N GLY A 582 -5.49 16.65 -7.91
CA GLY A 582 -6.12 15.80 -6.90
C GLY A 582 -6.80 16.61 -5.80
N SER A 583 -6.17 17.67 -5.35
CA SER A 583 -6.75 18.59 -4.35
C SER A 583 -7.95 19.35 -4.89
N LYS A 584 -7.89 19.85 -6.13
CA LYS A 584 -9.02 20.51 -6.80
C LYS A 584 -10.20 19.58 -6.97
N GLN A 585 -9.95 18.35 -7.41
CA GLN A 585 -11.00 17.33 -7.55
C GLN A 585 -11.67 17.03 -6.21
N ALA A 586 -10.86 16.90 -5.17
CA ALA A 586 -11.34 16.66 -3.82
C ALA A 586 -12.24 17.79 -3.30
N ILE A 587 -11.84 19.04 -3.51
CA ILE A 587 -12.64 20.23 -3.16
C ILE A 587 -13.96 20.22 -3.95
N THR A 588 -13.91 19.90 -5.24
CA THR A 588 -15.08 19.80 -6.10
C THR A 588 -16.06 18.74 -5.59
N ASN A 589 -15.57 17.54 -5.29
CA ASN A 589 -16.39 16.47 -4.74
C ASN A 589 -17.04 16.86 -3.40
N MET A 590 -16.31 17.55 -2.53
CA MET A 590 -16.87 18.04 -1.26
C MET A 590 -17.93 19.14 -1.45
N LYS A 591 -17.78 20.00 -2.45
CA LYS A 591 -18.83 20.98 -2.80
C LYS A 591 -20.09 20.28 -3.29
N GLN A 592 -19.96 19.28 -4.14
CA GLN A 592 -21.10 18.48 -4.63
C GLN A 592 -21.83 17.76 -3.48
N ARG A 593 -21.07 17.12 -2.55
CA ARG A 593 -21.68 16.49 -1.37
C ARG A 593 -22.42 17.48 -0.48
N LYS A 594 -21.86 18.68 -0.26
CA LYS A 594 -22.54 19.74 0.49
C LYS A 594 -23.84 20.20 -0.18
N GLN A 595 -23.85 20.27 -1.50
CA GLN A 595 -25.06 20.62 -2.26
C GLN A 595 -26.14 19.51 -2.11
N LEU A 596 -25.75 18.24 -2.30
CA LEU A 596 -26.64 17.10 -2.09
C LEU A 596 -27.20 17.03 -0.65
N LEU A 597 -26.34 17.29 0.34
CA LEU A 597 -26.76 17.37 1.73
C LEU A 597 -27.85 18.41 1.94
N LYS A 598 -27.67 19.60 1.37
CA LYS A 598 -28.67 20.67 1.46
C LYS A 598 -30.00 20.27 0.81
N GLU A 599 -29.95 19.66 -0.35
CA GLU A 599 -31.15 19.19 -1.07
C GLU A 599 -31.93 18.15 -0.24
N MET A 600 -31.22 17.22 0.42
CA MET A 600 -31.84 16.25 1.33
C MET A 600 -32.47 16.91 2.55
N GLU A 601 -31.78 17.86 3.17
CA GLU A 601 -32.32 18.62 4.33
C GLU A 601 -33.58 19.43 3.95
N ASP A 602 -33.60 20.03 2.77
CA ASP A 602 -34.75 20.81 2.31
C ASP A 602 -35.92 19.88 1.98
N ARG A 603 -35.70 18.68 1.41
CA ARG A 603 -36.77 17.65 1.24
C ARG A 603 -37.35 17.24 2.59
N LEU A 604 -36.51 16.92 3.56
CA LEU A 604 -36.96 16.51 4.90
C LEU A 604 -37.78 17.59 5.59
N LYS A 605 -37.37 18.85 5.55
CA LYS A 605 -38.14 20.00 6.10
C LYS A 605 -39.51 20.14 5.43
N THR A 606 -39.57 19.95 4.09
CA THR A 606 -40.83 20.05 3.34
C THR A 606 -41.80 18.96 3.75
N MET A 607 -41.31 17.78 4.10
CA MET A 607 -42.15 16.66 4.58
C MET A 607 -42.60 16.84 6.03
N GLU A 608 -41.77 17.42 6.89
CA GLU A 608 -42.11 17.70 8.29
C GLU A 608 -43.16 18.84 8.45
N ASN A 609 -43.28 19.69 7.44
CA ASN A 609 -44.27 20.80 7.39
C ASN A 609 -45.59 20.41 6.72
N LYS A 610 -45.74 19.20 6.19
CA LYS A 610 -46.97 18.62 5.67
C LYS A 610 -47.60 17.67 6.68
#